data_924cfadca8f2f8920ed0d961bc37c690
#
_entry.id   924cfadca8f2f8920ed0d961bc37c690
#
_cell.length_a   1.000
_cell.length_b   1.000
_cell.length_c   1.000
_cell.angle_alpha   90.00
_cell.angle_beta   90.00
_cell.angle_gamma   90.00
#
_symmetry.space_group_name_H-M   'P 1'
#
loop_
_entity.id
_entity.type
_entity.pdbx_description
1 polymer ?
#
loop_
_entity_poly.entity_id
_entity_poly.type
_entity_poly.pdbx_seq_one_letter_code
_entity_poly.pdbx_strand_id
1 'polypeptide(L)'
;MCAPFWTGASRMRSEPCVVAVTGAAGFIGRNLTVRLDELGHDVRPVTRASSPQEAVAALMAADVVFHLAGAVRPADPEDFERTSAFAAASAEAIARGGRRPLVVCSSSRRAADDTAYGRSKRACEDALLGLAARGEATAVVYRLPNVFGKWARPNYNSAVATFCHNLARGLPIRIDDPAAPLSLLYVDDLIEQWAALVRRPPAEGGYLDAAGVHETTVGEVAGMLSAFAEGRRSGQVGNVGSGLERALYATFVAALPAEAFSYPLVAHTDPRGSFAEVLKTRDGGQVSVLTAEPGMTRGGHYHHSKVEKFLVVHGRARFRFRQILSGETYELTTSGEAPVVVETIPGWTHDITNVGPGVMVSLLWASEIFDRARPDTVLMPV
;
A
#
# COMPACT_ATOMS: atom_id res chain seq x y z
N MET A 1 -0.95 -12.32 -15.81
CA MET A 1 -2.37 -12.03 -16.14
C MET A 1 -3.14 -13.33 -15.99
N CYS A 2 -3.71 -13.59 -14.82
CA CYS A 2 -4.66 -14.70 -14.62
C CYS A 2 -6.06 -14.09 -14.55
N ALA A 3 -6.87 -14.36 -15.56
CA ALA A 3 -8.28 -14.00 -15.55
C ALA A 3 -9.00 -14.83 -14.47
N PRO A 4 -9.90 -14.24 -13.67
CA PRO A 4 -10.68 -14.99 -12.71
C PRO A 4 -11.66 -15.91 -13.44
N PHE A 5 -11.66 -17.20 -13.11
CA PHE A 5 -12.64 -18.20 -13.56
C PHE A 5 -14.02 -17.87 -12.95
N TRP A 6 -14.83 -17.07 -13.63
CA TRP A 6 -16.24 -16.85 -13.31
C TRP A 6 -17.10 -17.21 -14.52
N THR A 7 -17.62 -18.43 -14.57
CA THR A 7 -18.63 -18.88 -15.54
C THR A 7 -20.01 -18.85 -14.88
N GLY A 8 -20.65 -17.70 -14.85
CA GLY A 8 -22.00 -17.50 -14.33
C GLY A 8 -22.26 -16.03 -14.05
N ALA A 9 -22.47 -15.23 -15.11
CA ALA A 9 -22.72 -13.80 -14.96
C ALA A 9 -24.14 -13.53 -14.47
N SER A 10 -24.30 -13.12 -13.21
CA SER A 10 -25.48 -12.36 -12.80
C SER A 10 -25.44 -10.98 -13.46
N ARG A 11 -26.61 -10.34 -13.65
CA ARG A 11 -26.72 -8.97 -14.21
C ARG A 11 -25.84 -8.00 -13.39
N MET A 12 -25.03 -7.21 -14.08
CA MET A 12 -24.31 -6.08 -13.43
C MET A 12 -25.32 -5.13 -12.78
N ARG A 13 -25.06 -4.77 -11.54
CA ARG A 13 -25.78 -3.68 -10.85
C ARG A 13 -25.17 -2.36 -11.31
N SER A 14 -25.97 -1.51 -11.92
CA SER A 14 -25.55 -0.18 -12.43
C SER A 14 -25.88 0.96 -11.46
N GLU A 15 -26.64 0.71 -10.41
CA GLU A 15 -27.14 1.71 -9.47
C GLU A 15 -26.54 1.55 -8.07
N PRO A 16 -26.43 2.65 -7.30
CA PRO A 16 -26.10 2.58 -5.89
C PRO A 16 -27.06 1.61 -5.16
N CYS A 17 -26.55 0.79 -4.29
CA CYS A 17 -27.33 -0.15 -3.49
C CYS A 17 -27.15 0.14 -2.00
N VAL A 18 -28.09 -0.35 -1.19
CA VAL A 18 -28.03 -0.28 0.27
C VAL A 18 -27.09 -1.41 0.75
N VAL A 19 -26.00 -1.04 1.41
CA VAL A 19 -24.99 -1.99 1.90
C VAL A 19 -24.89 -1.91 3.42
N ALA A 20 -25.32 -2.97 4.11
CA ALA A 20 -25.11 -3.07 5.55
C ALA A 20 -23.73 -3.69 5.86
N VAL A 21 -22.98 -3.06 6.75
CA VAL A 21 -21.65 -3.54 7.18
C VAL A 21 -21.66 -3.73 8.69
N THR A 22 -21.73 -5.00 9.15
CA THR A 22 -21.57 -5.29 10.57
C THR A 22 -20.09 -5.29 10.95
N GLY A 23 -19.74 -4.83 12.15
CA GLY A 23 -18.35 -4.65 12.52
C GLY A 23 -17.65 -3.49 11.78
N ALA A 24 -18.43 -2.50 11.31
CA ALA A 24 -17.96 -1.35 10.54
C ALA A 24 -16.85 -0.54 11.23
N ALA A 25 -16.82 -0.48 12.57
CA ALA A 25 -15.77 0.18 13.34
C ALA A 25 -14.47 -0.66 13.45
N GLY A 26 -14.47 -1.91 12.99
CA GLY A 26 -13.29 -2.79 12.97
C GLY A 26 -12.30 -2.43 11.87
N PHE A 27 -11.14 -3.10 11.86
CA PHE A 27 -10.08 -2.85 10.88
C PHE A 27 -10.56 -2.99 9.43
N ILE A 28 -11.08 -4.16 9.05
CA ILE A 28 -11.57 -4.40 7.69
C ILE A 28 -12.82 -3.56 7.42
N GLY A 29 -13.72 -3.45 8.43
CA GLY A 29 -14.95 -2.70 8.31
C GLY A 29 -14.76 -1.23 7.93
N ARG A 30 -13.80 -0.54 8.58
CA ARG A 30 -13.48 0.88 8.24
C ARG A 30 -12.99 1.01 6.81
N ASN A 31 -12.06 0.16 6.36
CA ASN A 31 -11.55 0.19 5.00
C ASN A 31 -12.69 -0.04 3.98
N LEU A 32 -13.55 -1.02 4.24
CA LEU A 32 -14.68 -1.33 3.37
C LEU A 32 -15.71 -0.19 3.33
N THR A 33 -16.09 0.34 4.50
CA THR A 33 -17.09 1.42 4.60
C THR A 33 -16.65 2.65 3.80
N VAL A 34 -15.39 3.10 3.96
CA VAL A 34 -14.85 4.22 3.20
C VAL A 34 -14.91 3.95 1.69
N ARG A 35 -14.48 2.76 1.27
CA ARG A 35 -14.45 2.43 -0.15
C ARG A 35 -15.83 2.33 -0.78
N LEU A 36 -16.81 1.78 -0.07
CA LEU A 36 -18.19 1.70 -0.55
C LEU A 36 -18.84 3.07 -0.65
N ASP A 37 -18.56 3.97 0.29
CA ASP A 37 -19.02 5.36 0.26
C ASP A 37 -18.42 6.13 -0.94
N GLU A 38 -17.11 5.98 -1.20
CA GLU A 38 -16.44 6.53 -2.39
C GLU A 38 -17.07 6.04 -3.71
N LEU A 39 -17.61 4.81 -3.71
CA LEU A 39 -18.31 4.24 -4.86
C LEU A 39 -19.78 4.68 -4.97
N GLY A 40 -20.27 5.51 -4.03
CA GLY A 40 -21.61 6.09 -4.02
C GLY A 40 -22.72 5.16 -3.52
N HIS A 41 -22.38 4.09 -2.78
CA HIS A 41 -23.37 3.21 -2.17
C HIS A 41 -23.99 3.84 -0.90
N ASP A 42 -25.24 3.49 -0.57
CA ASP A 42 -25.87 3.83 0.72
C ASP A 42 -25.34 2.85 1.80
N VAL A 43 -24.29 3.26 2.49
CA VAL A 43 -23.64 2.42 3.50
C VAL A 43 -24.33 2.54 4.84
N ARG A 44 -24.76 1.42 5.41
CA ARG A 44 -25.41 1.30 6.71
C ARG A 44 -24.45 0.63 7.72
N PRO A 45 -23.62 1.41 8.44
CA PRO A 45 -22.67 0.85 9.39
C PRO A 45 -23.38 0.33 10.64
N VAL A 46 -23.11 -0.94 11.00
CA VAL A 46 -23.56 -1.54 12.25
C VAL A 46 -22.33 -1.78 13.13
N THR A 47 -22.31 -1.13 14.29
CA THR A 47 -21.20 -1.16 15.25
C THR A 47 -21.67 -1.58 16.63
N ARG A 48 -20.79 -1.68 17.60
CA ARG A 48 -21.17 -1.93 19.01
C ARG A 48 -21.99 -0.80 19.65
N ALA A 49 -21.93 0.41 19.06
CA ALA A 49 -22.70 1.57 19.51
C ALA A 49 -24.12 1.62 18.89
N SER A 50 -24.39 0.83 17.86
CA SER A 50 -25.72 0.74 17.25
C SER A 50 -26.69 0.03 18.17
N SER A 51 -27.89 0.56 18.28
CA SER A 51 -28.99 -0.11 18.98
C SER A 51 -29.42 -1.39 18.24
N PRO A 52 -30.03 -2.36 18.91
CA PRO A 52 -30.57 -3.55 18.26
C PRO A 52 -31.57 -3.22 17.14
N GLN A 53 -32.38 -2.18 17.32
CA GLN A 53 -33.37 -1.73 16.33
C GLN A 53 -32.68 -1.17 15.05
N GLU A 54 -31.66 -0.34 15.21
CA GLU A 54 -30.87 0.18 14.08
C GLU A 54 -30.17 -0.92 13.32
N ALA A 55 -29.56 -1.87 14.03
CA ALA A 55 -28.91 -3.03 13.41
C ALA A 55 -29.88 -3.87 12.59
N VAL A 56 -31.04 -4.19 13.15
CA VAL A 56 -32.10 -4.94 12.46
C VAL A 56 -32.61 -4.16 11.25
N ALA A 57 -32.90 -2.86 11.37
CA ALA A 57 -33.37 -2.03 10.26
C ALA A 57 -32.35 -1.99 9.11
N ALA A 58 -31.06 -1.83 9.41
CA ALA A 58 -30.00 -1.84 8.42
C ALA A 58 -29.93 -3.17 7.66
N LEU A 59 -29.99 -4.31 8.37
CA LEU A 59 -29.91 -5.64 7.78
C LEU A 59 -31.16 -5.97 6.93
N MET A 60 -32.35 -5.61 7.38
CA MET A 60 -33.60 -5.83 6.63
C MET A 60 -33.66 -5.02 5.32
N ALA A 61 -33.10 -3.83 5.31
CA ALA A 61 -33.15 -2.94 4.14
C ALA A 61 -32.04 -3.21 3.11
N ALA A 62 -31.04 -4.03 3.44
CA ALA A 62 -29.84 -4.19 2.64
C ALA A 62 -30.06 -5.00 1.35
N ASP A 63 -29.41 -4.56 0.28
CA ASP A 63 -29.20 -5.31 -0.97
C ASP A 63 -27.92 -6.17 -0.89
N VAL A 64 -26.95 -5.71 -0.06
CA VAL A 64 -25.71 -6.43 0.25
C VAL A 64 -25.41 -6.31 1.73
N VAL A 65 -25.01 -7.40 2.35
CA VAL A 65 -24.58 -7.45 3.76
C VAL A 65 -23.16 -7.95 3.86
N PHE A 66 -22.27 -7.14 4.41
CA PHE A 66 -20.94 -7.60 4.82
C PHE A 66 -20.98 -7.91 6.33
N HIS A 67 -20.95 -9.21 6.68
CA HIS A 67 -20.91 -9.65 8.07
C HIS A 67 -19.46 -9.78 8.52
N LEU A 68 -18.91 -8.69 9.11
CA LEU A 68 -17.54 -8.59 9.58
C LEU A 68 -17.44 -8.59 11.11
N ALA A 69 -18.57 -8.50 11.80
CA ALA A 69 -18.60 -8.52 13.26
C ALA A 69 -18.03 -9.83 13.80
N GLY A 70 -17.14 -9.72 14.78
CA GLY A 70 -16.55 -10.89 15.42
C GLY A 70 -15.45 -10.49 16.41
N ALA A 71 -15.36 -11.22 17.51
CA ALA A 71 -14.27 -11.11 18.47
C ALA A 71 -13.06 -11.92 17.98
N VAL A 72 -11.85 -11.40 18.14
CA VAL A 72 -10.60 -12.08 17.76
C VAL A 72 -9.76 -12.44 18.99
N ARG A 73 -9.56 -11.48 19.89
CA ARG A 73 -8.90 -11.64 21.20
C ARG A 73 -9.70 -10.88 22.25
N PRO A 74 -10.88 -11.38 22.63
CA PRO A 74 -11.69 -10.68 23.61
C PRO A 74 -11.06 -10.81 25.01
N ALA A 75 -11.28 -9.80 25.84
CA ALA A 75 -10.94 -9.88 27.27
C ALA A 75 -11.89 -10.81 28.02
N ASP A 76 -13.14 -10.88 27.56
CA ASP A 76 -14.18 -11.78 28.09
C ASP A 76 -14.40 -12.94 27.10
N PRO A 77 -14.14 -14.20 27.49
CA PRO A 77 -14.38 -15.36 26.62
C PRO A 77 -15.84 -15.49 26.13
N GLU A 78 -16.83 -14.97 26.86
CA GLU A 78 -18.23 -14.94 26.43
C GLU A 78 -18.47 -14.12 25.15
N ASP A 79 -17.57 -13.23 24.80
CA ASP A 79 -17.68 -12.46 23.54
C ASP A 79 -17.65 -13.37 22.30
N PHE A 80 -17.13 -14.59 22.38
CA PHE A 80 -17.25 -15.57 21.30
C PHE A 80 -18.68 -16.09 21.15
N GLU A 81 -19.37 -16.32 22.27
CA GLU A 81 -20.78 -16.73 22.27
C GLU A 81 -21.68 -15.59 21.81
N ARG A 82 -21.41 -14.36 22.28
CA ARG A 82 -22.11 -13.15 21.80
C ARG A 82 -21.92 -12.94 20.30
N THR A 83 -20.74 -13.24 19.77
CA THR A 83 -20.45 -13.19 18.33
C THR A 83 -21.33 -14.18 17.56
N SER A 84 -21.43 -15.41 18.01
CA SER A 84 -22.27 -16.46 17.41
C SER A 84 -23.76 -16.10 17.48
N ALA A 85 -24.23 -15.63 18.63
CA ALA A 85 -25.60 -15.17 18.80
C ALA A 85 -25.96 -13.98 17.91
N PHE A 86 -25.03 -13.02 17.74
CA PHE A 86 -25.21 -11.90 16.84
C PHE A 86 -25.30 -12.33 15.37
N ALA A 87 -24.54 -13.33 14.95
CA ALA A 87 -24.62 -13.86 13.59
C ALA A 87 -26.00 -14.55 13.35
N ALA A 88 -26.49 -15.31 14.30
CA ALA A 88 -27.84 -15.91 14.23
C ALA A 88 -28.95 -14.84 14.15
N ALA A 89 -28.91 -13.83 15.02
CA ALA A 89 -29.85 -12.72 15.00
C ALA A 89 -29.77 -11.89 13.70
N SER A 90 -28.56 -11.74 13.14
CA SER A 90 -28.37 -11.08 11.84
C SER A 90 -29.01 -11.88 10.71
N ALA A 91 -28.87 -13.20 10.71
CA ALA A 91 -29.52 -14.10 9.75
C ALA A 91 -31.04 -13.98 9.83
N GLU A 92 -31.63 -13.98 11.02
CA GLU A 92 -33.07 -13.80 11.21
C GLU A 92 -33.57 -12.42 10.70
N ALA A 93 -32.79 -11.35 10.95
CA ALA A 93 -33.15 -10.02 10.47
C ALA A 93 -33.13 -9.95 8.94
N ILE A 94 -32.12 -10.53 8.30
CA ILE A 94 -31.99 -10.62 6.83
C ILE A 94 -33.19 -11.40 6.24
N ALA A 95 -33.52 -12.55 6.81
CA ALA A 95 -34.66 -13.36 6.37
C ALA A 95 -35.98 -12.58 6.44
N ARG A 96 -36.23 -11.88 7.56
CA ARG A 96 -37.43 -11.04 7.75
C ARG A 96 -37.53 -9.89 6.75
N GLY A 97 -36.39 -9.38 6.26
CA GLY A 97 -36.36 -8.33 5.23
C GLY A 97 -36.90 -8.77 3.86
N GLY A 98 -36.88 -10.05 3.54
CA GLY A 98 -37.42 -10.64 2.32
C GLY A 98 -36.75 -10.21 0.99
N ARG A 99 -35.65 -9.46 1.06
CA ARG A 99 -34.96 -8.85 -0.11
C ARG A 99 -34.01 -9.81 -0.83
N ARG A 100 -33.64 -10.93 -0.22
CA ARG A 100 -32.65 -11.91 -0.73
C ARG A 100 -31.30 -11.26 -1.09
N PRO A 101 -30.64 -10.60 -0.14
CA PRO A 101 -29.39 -9.89 -0.40
C PRO A 101 -28.23 -10.84 -0.75
N LEU A 102 -27.15 -10.26 -1.30
CA LEU A 102 -25.84 -10.89 -1.21
C LEU A 102 -25.32 -10.75 0.22
N VAL A 103 -24.91 -11.84 0.85
CA VAL A 103 -24.29 -11.85 2.18
C VAL A 103 -22.85 -12.30 2.07
N VAL A 104 -21.89 -11.47 2.46
CA VAL A 104 -20.46 -11.75 2.47
C VAL A 104 -20.02 -11.94 3.92
N CYS A 105 -19.62 -13.16 4.28
CA CYS A 105 -19.15 -13.51 5.61
C CYS A 105 -17.62 -13.48 5.68
N SER A 106 -17.07 -12.63 6.55
CA SER A 106 -15.65 -12.64 6.89
C SER A 106 -15.38 -13.70 7.96
N SER A 107 -14.94 -14.86 7.52
CA SER A 107 -14.48 -15.94 8.39
C SER A 107 -12.94 -15.98 8.47
N SER A 108 -12.36 -17.07 8.91
CA SER A 108 -10.93 -17.24 9.11
C SER A 108 -10.49 -18.65 8.71
N ARG A 109 -9.29 -18.81 8.18
CA ARG A 109 -8.67 -20.14 8.04
C ARG A 109 -8.67 -20.92 9.35
N ARG A 110 -8.61 -20.21 10.50
CA ARG A 110 -8.71 -20.81 11.83
C ARG A 110 -10.12 -21.29 12.22
N ALA A 111 -11.13 -21.13 11.37
CA ALA A 111 -12.43 -21.77 11.56
C ALA A 111 -12.31 -23.30 11.54
N ALA A 112 -11.26 -23.87 10.98
CA ALA A 112 -10.95 -25.30 11.04
C ALA A 112 -10.46 -25.76 12.42
N ASP A 113 -9.94 -24.85 13.25
CA ASP A 113 -9.37 -25.17 14.57
C ASP A 113 -10.47 -25.49 15.58
N ASP A 114 -10.24 -26.45 16.49
CA ASP A 114 -11.10 -26.66 17.63
C ASP A 114 -10.76 -25.75 18.82
N THR A 115 -10.94 -24.47 18.60
CA THR A 115 -10.78 -23.39 19.58
C THR A 115 -12.09 -22.63 19.74
N ALA A 116 -12.27 -21.88 20.84
CA ALA A 116 -13.46 -21.04 21.03
C ALA A 116 -13.62 -20.05 19.87
N TYR A 117 -12.52 -19.46 19.38
CA TYR A 117 -12.51 -18.62 18.19
C TYR A 117 -12.95 -19.38 16.93
N GLY A 118 -12.35 -20.55 16.67
CA GLY A 118 -12.69 -21.37 15.50
C GLY A 118 -14.17 -21.79 15.52
N ARG A 119 -14.68 -22.27 16.68
CA ARG A 119 -16.10 -22.61 16.86
C ARG A 119 -17.01 -21.41 16.61
N SER A 120 -16.69 -20.21 17.13
CA SER A 120 -17.50 -19.00 16.88
C SER A 120 -17.54 -18.62 15.41
N LYS A 121 -16.41 -18.79 14.67
CA LYS A 121 -16.38 -18.55 13.23
C LYS A 121 -17.24 -19.55 12.46
N ARG A 122 -17.17 -20.84 12.79
CA ARG A 122 -18.05 -21.86 12.18
C ARG A 122 -19.53 -21.55 12.42
N ALA A 123 -19.90 -21.18 13.65
CA ALA A 123 -21.28 -20.82 13.98
C ALA A 123 -21.78 -19.62 13.13
N CYS A 124 -20.91 -18.66 12.86
CA CYS A 124 -21.23 -17.55 11.93
C CYS A 124 -21.39 -18.05 10.48
N GLU A 125 -20.48 -18.92 10.00
CA GLU A 125 -20.59 -19.54 8.68
C GLU A 125 -21.92 -20.29 8.53
N ASP A 126 -22.25 -21.16 9.48
CA ASP A 126 -23.45 -22.00 9.47
C ASP A 126 -24.74 -21.16 9.47
N ALA A 127 -24.80 -20.10 10.30
CA ALA A 127 -25.95 -19.22 10.37
C ALA A 127 -26.23 -18.52 9.04
N LEU A 128 -25.18 -18.03 8.36
CA LEU A 128 -25.31 -17.25 7.12
C LEU A 128 -25.46 -18.16 5.89
N LEU A 129 -24.77 -19.31 5.82
CA LEU A 129 -24.99 -20.32 4.79
C LEU A 129 -26.40 -20.95 4.88
N GLY A 130 -26.94 -21.05 6.08
CA GLY A 130 -28.32 -21.46 6.29
C GLY A 130 -29.35 -20.58 5.58
N LEU A 131 -29.09 -19.27 5.41
CA LEU A 131 -29.93 -18.38 4.61
C LEU A 131 -29.97 -18.80 3.12
N ALA A 132 -28.79 -19.13 2.58
CA ALA A 132 -28.68 -19.57 1.18
C ALA A 132 -29.40 -20.91 0.98
N ALA A 133 -29.26 -21.83 1.92
CA ALA A 133 -29.95 -23.13 1.87
C ALA A 133 -31.49 -23.01 1.87
N ARG A 134 -32.02 -21.94 2.50
CA ARG A 134 -33.47 -21.64 2.48
C ARG A 134 -33.89 -20.75 1.30
N GLY A 135 -32.96 -20.33 0.44
CA GLY A 135 -33.22 -19.41 -0.67
C GLY A 135 -33.53 -17.98 -0.23
N GLU A 136 -33.12 -17.58 0.99
CA GLU A 136 -33.39 -16.27 1.58
C GLU A 136 -32.27 -15.25 1.29
N ALA A 137 -31.09 -15.70 0.86
CA ALA A 137 -29.95 -14.89 0.46
C ALA A 137 -29.03 -15.66 -0.51
N THR A 138 -28.11 -14.95 -1.18
CA THR A 138 -26.89 -15.56 -1.73
C THR A 138 -25.77 -15.31 -0.74
N ALA A 139 -25.30 -16.34 -0.04
CA ALA A 139 -24.28 -16.21 0.99
C ALA A 139 -22.94 -16.76 0.52
N VAL A 140 -21.88 -15.94 0.66
CA VAL A 140 -20.49 -16.33 0.38
C VAL A 140 -19.64 -16.17 1.64
N VAL A 141 -18.74 -17.11 1.85
CA VAL A 141 -17.86 -17.18 3.02
C VAL A 141 -16.40 -17.09 2.57
N TYR A 142 -15.68 -16.14 3.13
CA TYR A 142 -14.23 -16.00 2.97
C TYR A 142 -13.52 -16.45 4.24
N ARG A 143 -12.78 -17.57 4.19
CA ARG A 143 -11.86 -17.99 5.26
C ARG A 143 -10.52 -17.29 5.07
N LEU A 144 -10.45 -16.04 5.55
CA LEU A 144 -9.32 -15.14 5.34
C LEU A 144 -8.06 -15.61 6.08
N PRO A 145 -6.86 -15.39 5.49
CA PRO A 145 -5.58 -15.47 6.18
C PRO A 145 -5.37 -14.23 7.08
N ASN A 146 -4.13 -13.96 7.48
CA ASN A 146 -3.81 -12.72 8.21
C ASN A 146 -3.97 -11.50 7.29
N VAL A 147 -5.00 -10.70 7.51
CA VAL A 147 -5.21 -9.44 6.78
C VAL A 147 -4.39 -8.33 7.43
N PHE A 148 -3.70 -7.52 6.62
CA PHE A 148 -2.88 -6.40 7.07
C PHE A 148 -3.13 -5.15 6.21
N GLY A 149 -2.74 -3.97 6.70
CA GLY A 149 -2.90 -2.70 6.00
C GLY A 149 -3.16 -1.53 6.93
N LYS A 150 -3.47 -0.37 6.35
CA LYS A 150 -3.77 0.87 7.08
C LYS A 150 -4.90 0.66 8.09
N TRP A 151 -4.79 1.35 9.26
CA TRP A 151 -5.77 1.33 10.36
C TRP A 151 -5.88 0.01 11.13
N ALA A 152 -5.02 -0.98 10.86
CA ALA A 152 -4.91 -2.15 11.71
C ALA A 152 -4.37 -1.76 13.09
N ARG A 153 -4.98 -2.30 14.16
CA ARG A 153 -4.60 -1.98 15.54
C ARG A 153 -3.27 -2.66 15.90
N PRO A 154 -2.23 -1.89 16.26
CA PRO A 154 -0.98 -2.45 16.77
C PRO A 154 -1.18 -3.10 18.15
N ASN A 155 -0.28 -3.98 18.54
CA ASN A 155 -0.26 -4.68 19.83
C ASN A 155 -1.59 -5.42 20.16
N TYR A 156 -2.25 -5.93 19.12
CA TYR A 156 -3.51 -6.65 19.29
C TYR A 156 -3.48 -8.03 18.63
N ASN A 157 -3.60 -8.12 17.33
CA ASN A 157 -3.67 -9.40 16.61
C ASN A 157 -2.94 -9.40 15.25
N SER A 158 -2.08 -8.43 14.99
CA SER A 158 -1.33 -8.32 13.75
C SER A 158 0.13 -8.03 14.04
N ALA A 159 1.00 -8.96 13.70
CA ALA A 159 2.45 -8.76 13.75
C ALA A 159 2.85 -7.58 12.84
N VAL A 160 2.33 -7.52 11.61
CA VAL A 160 2.60 -6.44 10.66
C VAL A 160 2.26 -5.08 11.25
N ALA A 161 1.04 -4.92 11.80
CA ALA A 161 0.63 -3.64 12.40
C ALA A 161 1.51 -3.24 13.60
N THR A 162 1.90 -4.23 14.41
CA THR A 162 2.78 -4.00 15.58
C THR A 162 4.19 -3.61 15.13
N PHE A 163 4.76 -4.29 14.14
CA PHE A 163 6.09 -3.98 13.61
C PHE A 163 6.10 -2.60 12.95
N CYS A 164 5.11 -2.30 12.10
CA CYS A 164 4.98 -0.96 11.50
C CYS A 164 4.89 0.15 12.55
N HIS A 165 4.05 -0.04 13.58
CA HIS A 165 3.89 0.93 14.66
C HIS A 165 5.20 1.17 15.42
N ASN A 166 5.91 0.10 15.79
CA ASN A 166 7.14 0.19 16.55
C ASN A 166 8.26 0.83 15.72
N LEU A 167 8.50 0.32 14.51
CA LEU A 167 9.56 0.82 13.64
C LEU A 167 9.33 2.28 13.24
N ALA A 168 8.09 2.68 12.99
CA ALA A 168 7.72 4.07 12.70
C ALA A 168 8.03 5.04 13.86
N ARG A 169 8.23 4.52 15.08
CA ARG A 169 8.56 5.28 16.30
C ARG A 169 9.96 5.00 16.84
N GLY A 170 10.78 4.27 16.08
CA GLY A 170 12.12 3.88 16.53
C GLY A 170 12.13 2.90 17.70
N LEU A 171 11.01 2.21 17.94
CA LEU A 171 10.91 1.21 19.00
C LEU A 171 11.36 -0.16 18.48
N PRO A 172 11.92 -1.02 19.37
CA PRO A 172 12.32 -2.36 18.97
C PRO A 172 11.12 -3.24 18.59
N ILE A 173 11.35 -4.16 17.66
CA ILE A 173 10.42 -5.26 17.37
C ILE A 173 10.93 -6.55 17.98
N ARG A 174 10.00 -7.40 18.44
CA ARG A 174 10.31 -8.72 18.99
C ARG A 174 9.91 -9.77 17.97
N ILE A 175 10.84 -10.66 17.64
CA ILE A 175 10.65 -11.80 16.75
C ILE A 175 11.01 -13.05 17.55
N ASP A 176 10.01 -13.88 17.83
CA ASP A 176 10.23 -15.13 18.60
C ASP A 176 10.78 -16.23 17.68
N ASP A 177 10.24 -16.35 16.48
CA ASP A 177 10.69 -17.27 15.43
C ASP A 177 10.67 -16.58 14.06
N PRO A 178 11.83 -16.23 13.49
CA PRO A 178 11.91 -15.60 12.18
C PRO A 178 11.48 -16.52 11.04
N ALA A 179 11.55 -17.84 11.20
CA ALA A 179 11.15 -18.80 10.18
C ALA A 179 9.65 -19.12 10.21
N ALA A 180 8.91 -18.63 11.22
CA ALA A 180 7.48 -18.86 11.33
C ALA A 180 6.72 -18.40 10.07
N PRO A 181 5.92 -19.29 9.42
CA PRO A 181 5.23 -18.95 8.18
C PRO A 181 4.10 -17.94 8.40
N LEU A 182 3.93 -17.06 7.46
CA LEU A 182 2.85 -16.08 7.40
C LEU A 182 2.16 -16.13 6.04
N SER A 183 0.83 -16.31 6.06
CA SER A 183 -0.04 -16.06 4.91
C SER A 183 -0.68 -14.69 5.09
N LEU A 184 -0.36 -13.75 4.21
CA LEU A 184 -0.75 -12.34 4.33
C LEU A 184 -1.64 -11.93 3.16
N LEU A 185 -2.71 -11.18 3.47
CA LEU A 185 -3.59 -10.56 2.48
C LEU A 185 -3.66 -9.06 2.74
N TYR A 186 -3.37 -8.25 1.72
CA TYR A 186 -3.47 -6.80 1.85
C TYR A 186 -4.93 -6.35 1.87
N VAL A 187 -5.28 -5.49 2.82
CA VAL A 187 -6.68 -5.09 3.05
C VAL A 187 -7.29 -4.43 1.82
N ASP A 188 -6.54 -3.56 1.12
CA ASP A 188 -7.09 -2.87 -0.05
C ASP A 188 -7.34 -3.84 -1.21
N ASP A 189 -6.49 -4.87 -1.39
CA ASP A 189 -6.73 -5.91 -2.40
C ASP A 189 -7.98 -6.75 -2.07
N LEU A 190 -8.24 -7.01 -0.79
CA LEU A 190 -9.48 -7.66 -0.34
C LEU A 190 -10.71 -6.77 -0.58
N ILE A 191 -10.61 -5.47 -0.24
CA ILE A 191 -11.70 -4.52 -0.39
C ILE A 191 -12.10 -4.35 -1.85
N GLU A 192 -11.15 -4.28 -2.78
CA GLU A 192 -11.45 -4.20 -4.22
C GLU A 192 -12.15 -5.46 -4.73
N GLN A 193 -11.77 -6.65 -4.25
CA GLN A 193 -12.47 -7.89 -4.57
C GLN A 193 -13.92 -7.86 -4.07
N TRP A 194 -14.14 -7.38 -2.86
CA TRP A 194 -15.48 -7.27 -2.26
C TRP A 194 -16.34 -6.18 -2.92
N ALA A 195 -15.75 -5.05 -3.30
CA ALA A 195 -16.42 -4.02 -4.10
C ALA A 195 -16.84 -4.56 -5.49
N ALA A 196 -16.03 -5.45 -6.08
CA ALA A 196 -16.40 -6.12 -7.32
C ALA A 196 -17.61 -7.06 -7.14
N LEU A 197 -17.75 -7.73 -5.98
CA LEU A 197 -18.94 -8.56 -5.67
C LEU A 197 -20.22 -7.73 -5.56
N VAL A 198 -20.14 -6.51 -5.05
CA VAL A 198 -21.30 -5.60 -4.99
C VAL A 198 -21.81 -5.31 -6.40
N ARG A 199 -20.92 -5.08 -7.35
CA ARG A 199 -21.26 -4.81 -8.76
C ARG A 199 -21.68 -6.05 -9.53
N ARG A 200 -21.04 -7.20 -9.22
CA ARG A 200 -21.29 -8.51 -9.87
C ARG A 200 -21.45 -9.58 -8.80
N PRO A 201 -22.62 -9.69 -8.17
CA PRO A 201 -22.85 -10.74 -7.20
C PRO A 201 -22.72 -12.12 -7.87
N PRO A 202 -22.18 -13.13 -7.16
CA PRO A 202 -22.14 -14.48 -7.67
C PRO A 202 -23.55 -15.05 -7.86
N ALA A 203 -23.71 -15.96 -8.83
CA ALA A 203 -24.99 -16.63 -9.06
C ALA A 203 -25.32 -17.61 -7.93
N GLU A 204 -24.30 -18.24 -7.32
CA GLU A 204 -24.43 -19.23 -6.27
C GLU A 204 -23.59 -18.81 -5.07
N GLY A 205 -24.06 -19.21 -3.88
CA GLY A 205 -23.34 -19.02 -2.61
C GLY A 205 -22.31 -20.13 -2.38
N GLY A 206 -21.56 -20.00 -1.28
CA GLY A 206 -20.58 -20.98 -0.85
C GLY A 206 -19.27 -20.37 -0.36
N TYR A 207 -18.22 -21.18 -0.29
CA TYR A 207 -16.89 -20.73 0.10
C TYR A 207 -16.16 -20.13 -1.09
N LEU A 208 -15.52 -18.98 -0.86
CA LEU A 208 -14.68 -18.31 -1.84
C LEU A 208 -13.29 -18.05 -1.27
N ASP A 209 -12.28 -18.19 -2.11
CA ASP A 209 -10.90 -17.84 -1.76
C ASP A 209 -10.60 -16.38 -2.15
N ALA A 210 -9.91 -15.68 -1.27
CA ALA A 210 -9.40 -14.35 -1.59
C ALA A 210 -8.14 -14.47 -2.45
N ALA A 211 -8.07 -13.70 -3.54
CA ALA A 211 -6.90 -13.61 -4.39
C ALA A 211 -5.83 -12.68 -3.77
N GLY A 212 -4.58 -12.80 -4.24
CA GLY A 212 -3.48 -11.93 -3.79
C GLY A 212 -2.94 -12.26 -2.40
N VAL A 213 -3.10 -13.50 -1.96
CA VAL A 213 -2.46 -13.98 -0.73
C VAL A 213 -0.97 -14.17 -0.97
N HIS A 214 -0.15 -13.63 -0.08
CA HIS A 214 1.30 -13.76 -0.08
C HIS A 214 1.75 -14.73 1.01
N GLU A 215 2.48 -15.75 0.63
CA GLU A 215 3.16 -16.66 1.56
C GLU A 215 4.57 -16.13 1.83
N THR A 216 4.94 -15.97 3.10
CA THR A 216 6.21 -15.38 3.55
C THR A 216 6.54 -15.86 4.96
N THR A 217 7.54 -15.26 5.60
CA THR A 217 7.90 -15.55 7.00
C THR A 217 7.90 -14.28 7.86
N VAL A 218 7.86 -14.44 9.17
CA VAL A 218 7.96 -13.32 10.13
C VAL A 218 9.26 -12.55 9.93
N GLY A 219 10.37 -13.26 9.71
CA GLY A 219 11.69 -12.66 9.50
C GLY A 219 11.78 -11.83 8.22
N GLU A 220 11.23 -12.33 7.10
CA GLU A 220 11.22 -11.60 5.82
C GLU A 220 10.40 -10.30 5.95
N VAL A 221 9.22 -10.37 6.57
CA VAL A 221 8.38 -9.18 6.82
C VAL A 221 9.11 -8.17 7.71
N ALA A 222 9.71 -8.63 8.80
CA ALA A 222 10.48 -7.78 9.70
C ALA A 222 11.68 -7.12 9.00
N GLY A 223 12.38 -7.86 8.13
CA GLY A 223 13.49 -7.37 7.33
C GLY A 223 13.05 -6.25 6.36
N MET A 224 11.96 -6.47 5.61
CA MET A 224 11.40 -5.45 4.70
C MET A 224 10.98 -4.19 5.46
N LEU A 225 10.25 -4.33 6.56
CA LEU A 225 9.79 -3.18 7.36
C LEU A 225 10.96 -2.40 8.01
N SER A 226 12.01 -3.11 8.47
CA SER A 226 13.22 -2.48 8.99
C SER A 226 13.97 -1.72 7.90
N ALA A 227 14.04 -2.26 6.69
CA ALA A 227 14.64 -1.58 5.54
C ALA A 227 13.87 -0.31 5.16
N PHE A 228 12.54 -0.28 5.28
CA PHE A 228 11.75 0.94 5.06
C PHE A 228 12.04 2.02 6.10
N ALA A 229 12.16 1.65 7.38
CA ALA A 229 12.52 2.59 8.44
C ALA A 229 13.93 3.17 8.23
N GLU A 230 14.90 2.33 7.84
CA GLU A 230 16.26 2.76 7.49
C GLU A 230 16.29 3.61 6.22
N GLY A 231 15.49 3.24 5.23
CA GLY A 231 15.38 3.96 3.96
C GLY A 231 15.04 5.44 4.11
N ARG A 232 14.30 5.80 5.13
CA ARG A 232 14.00 7.22 5.46
C ARG A 232 15.25 8.01 5.88
N ARG A 233 16.30 7.36 6.38
CA ARG A 233 17.58 7.99 6.74
C ARG A 233 18.58 7.95 5.60
N SER A 234 18.63 6.84 4.88
CA SER A 234 19.61 6.60 3.81
C SER A 234 19.16 7.11 2.43
N GLY A 235 17.88 7.46 2.28
CA GLY A 235 17.26 7.76 0.99
C GLY A 235 16.97 6.52 0.14
N GLN A 236 17.25 5.31 0.63
CA GLN A 236 17.02 4.08 -0.13
C GLN A 236 15.55 3.65 -0.08
N VAL A 237 15.00 3.36 -1.25
CA VAL A 237 13.65 2.79 -1.42
C VAL A 237 13.77 1.44 -2.12
N GLY A 238 13.06 0.44 -1.60
CA GLY A 238 12.99 -0.90 -2.17
C GLY A 238 12.08 -0.98 -3.40
N ASN A 239 11.74 -2.20 -3.81
CA ASN A 239 10.83 -2.42 -4.95
C ASN A 239 9.36 -2.25 -4.52
N VAL A 240 8.98 -1.01 -4.20
CA VAL A 240 7.67 -0.66 -3.63
C VAL A 240 6.57 -0.47 -4.70
N GLY A 241 6.82 -0.81 -5.95
CA GLY A 241 5.87 -0.64 -7.05
C GLY A 241 4.81 -1.74 -7.14
N SER A 242 5.05 -2.93 -6.62
CA SER A 242 4.17 -4.10 -6.76
C SER A 242 4.30 -5.09 -5.62
N GLY A 243 3.41 -6.08 -5.58
CA GLY A 243 3.47 -7.23 -4.69
C GLY A 243 3.41 -6.91 -3.20
N LEU A 244 3.95 -7.84 -2.40
CA LEU A 244 3.96 -7.73 -0.94
C LEU A 244 4.72 -6.50 -0.45
N GLU A 245 5.86 -6.17 -1.06
CA GLU A 245 6.71 -5.04 -0.64
C GLU A 245 5.95 -3.71 -0.78
N ARG A 246 5.20 -3.50 -1.89
CA ARG A 246 4.30 -2.34 -2.06
C ARG A 246 3.28 -2.23 -0.93
N ALA A 247 2.60 -3.33 -0.63
CA ALA A 247 1.55 -3.37 0.38
C ALA A 247 2.11 -3.13 1.80
N LEU A 248 3.26 -3.70 2.12
CA LEU A 248 3.96 -3.49 3.39
C LEU A 248 4.47 -2.05 3.52
N TYR A 249 5.01 -1.47 2.45
CA TYR A 249 5.48 -0.08 2.44
C TYR A 249 4.33 0.89 2.69
N ALA A 250 3.21 0.74 1.98
CA ALA A 250 2.01 1.55 2.20
C ALA A 250 1.49 1.42 3.65
N THR A 251 1.53 0.21 4.22
CA THR A 251 1.13 -0.05 5.61
C THR A 251 2.08 0.60 6.60
N PHE A 252 3.40 0.54 6.37
CA PHE A 252 4.40 1.19 7.19
C PHE A 252 4.25 2.71 7.19
N VAL A 253 4.10 3.32 6.01
CA VAL A 253 3.92 4.77 5.88
C VAL A 253 2.61 5.22 6.55
N ALA A 254 1.53 4.44 6.44
CA ALA A 254 0.28 4.73 7.12
C ALA A 254 0.36 4.64 8.66
N ALA A 255 1.40 4.00 9.21
CA ALA A 255 1.65 3.91 10.65
C ALA A 255 2.54 5.04 11.20
N LEU A 256 3.07 5.92 10.34
CA LEU A 256 3.89 7.05 10.76
C LEU A 256 3.07 8.01 11.64
N PRO A 257 3.62 8.50 12.75
CA PRO A 257 3.03 9.60 13.48
C PRO A 257 3.18 10.92 12.69
N ALA A 258 2.31 11.89 12.96
CA ALA A 258 2.22 13.11 12.14
C ALA A 258 3.55 13.90 12.06
N GLU A 259 4.31 13.95 13.15
CA GLU A 259 5.62 14.58 13.22
C GLU A 259 6.69 13.91 12.34
N ALA A 260 6.45 12.67 11.90
CA ALA A 260 7.33 11.94 11.01
C ALA A 260 6.92 12.03 9.52
N PHE A 261 5.94 12.86 9.14
CA PHE A 261 5.54 13.00 7.73
C PHE A 261 6.62 13.66 6.86
N SER A 262 7.55 14.37 7.47
CA SER A 262 8.70 14.98 6.79
C SER A 262 10.01 14.60 7.49
N TYR A 263 11.10 14.67 6.75
CA TYR A 263 12.45 14.50 7.27
C TYR A 263 13.44 15.32 6.44
N PRO A 264 14.51 15.87 7.06
CA PRO A 264 15.50 16.64 6.34
C PRO A 264 16.37 15.76 5.45
N LEU A 265 16.83 16.32 4.33
CA LEU A 265 17.88 15.72 3.52
C LEU A 265 19.26 16.21 3.95
N VAL A 266 20.27 15.36 3.78
CA VAL A 266 21.66 15.79 3.94
C VAL A 266 22.09 16.53 2.68
N ALA A 267 22.36 17.82 2.82
CA ALA A 267 22.86 18.66 1.74
C ALA A 267 24.38 18.82 1.86
N HIS A 268 25.11 18.58 0.78
CA HIS A 268 26.53 18.86 0.63
C HIS A 268 26.68 20.23 -0.04
N THR A 269 27.12 21.24 0.71
CA THR A 269 27.20 22.63 0.26
C THR A 269 28.67 23.07 0.17
N ASP A 270 29.00 23.75 -0.91
CA ASP A 270 30.27 24.44 -1.16
C ASP A 270 30.01 25.80 -1.85
N PRO A 271 31.04 26.64 -2.11
CA PRO A 271 30.82 27.94 -2.74
C PRO A 271 30.13 27.90 -4.12
N ARG A 272 30.07 26.76 -4.78
CA ARG A 272 29.41 26.60 -6.10
C ARG A 272 27.90 26.38 -5.96
N GLY A 273 27.41 25.99 -4.76
CA GLY A 273 26.02 25.66 -4.51
C GLY A 273 25.89 24.40 -3.65
N SER A 274 24.74 23.72 -3.72
CA SER A 274 24.46 22.52 -2.94
C SER A 274 24.12 21.30 -3.80
N PHE A 275 24.25 20.13 -3.18
CA PHE A 275 23.84 18.85 -3.75
C PHE A 275 23.22 18.01 -2.64
N ALA A 276 22.01 17.49 -2.87
CA ALA A 276 21.31 16.62 -1.92
C ALA A 276 20.71 15.41 -2.66
N GLU A 277 20.97 14.21 -2.15
CA GLU A 277 20.36 12.99 -2.62
C GLU A 277 18.95 12.87 -2.05
N VAL A 278 17.94 12.72 -2.93
CA VAL A 278 16.52 12.67 -2.53
C VAL A 278 16.04 11.23 -2.41
N LEU A 279 16.42 10.39 -3.39
CA LEU A 279 15.93 9.04 -3.54
C LEU A 279 17.00 8.15 -4.20
N LYS A 280 17.14 6.92 -3.67
CA LYS A 280 18.00 5.88 -4.22
C LYS A 280 17.21 4.59 -4.38
N THR A 281 17.32 3.94 -5.53
CA THR A 281 16.71 2.64 -5.78
C THR A 281 17.78 1.67 -6.29
N ARG A 282 17.70 0.39 -5.90
CA ARG A 282 18.72 -0.60 -6.31
C ARG A 282 18.79 -0.78 -7.82
N ASP A 283 17.63 -0.75 -8.48
CA ASP A 283 17.50 -1.08 -9.91
C ASP A 283 17.27 0.15 -10.79
N GLY A 284 17.08 1.33 -10.20
CA GLY A 284 16.75 2.57 -10.92
C GLY A 284 17.67 3.75 -10.58
N GLY A 285 18.79 3.51 -9.89
CA GLY A 285 19.78 4.53 -9.59
C GLY A 285 19.35 5.50 -8.48
N GLN A 286 19.70 6.79 -8.62
CA GLN A 286 19.39 7.81 -7.63
C GLN A 286 18.84 9.08 -8.25
N VAL A 287 18.00 9.79 -7.50
CA VAL A 287 17.52 11.14 -7.80
C VAL A 287 18.12 12.11 -6.80
N SER A 288 18.63 13.22 -7.31
CA SER A 288 19.29 14.26 -6.51
C SER A 288 18.83 15.66 -6.94
N VAL A 289 18.97 16.63 -6.05
CA VAL A 289 18.83 18.05 -6.34
C VAL A 289 20.20 18.67 -6.33
N LEU A 290 20.51 19.44 -7.39
CA LEU A 290 21.75 20.18 -7.56
C LEU A 290 21.42 21.66 -7.68
N THR A 291 22.14 22.50 -6.93
CA THR A 291 22.10 23.94 -7.11
C THR A 291 23.47 24.44 -7.59
N ALA A 292 23.48 25.55 -8.32
CA ALA A 292 24.70 26.26 -8.68
C ALA A 292 24.48 27.78 -8.56
N GLU A 293 25.43 28.44 -7.92
CA GLU A 293 25.47 29.90 -7.86
C GLU A 293 25.75 30.50 -9.24
N PRO A 294 25.42 31.79 -9.49
CA PRO A 294 25.70 32.47 -10.77
C PRO A 294 27.18 32.34 -11.22
N GLY A 295 27.36 31.90 -12.46
CA GLY A 295 28.68 31.69 -13.07
C GLY A 295 29.40 30.41 -12.65
N MET A 296 28.86 29.65 -11.71
CA MET A 296 29.50 28.43 -11.22
C MET A 296 29.28 27.25 -12.15
N THR A 297 30.36 26.49 -12.36
CA THR A 297 30.39 25.27 -13.17
C THR A 297 30.52 24.03 -12.27
N ARG A 298 29.76 23.00 -12.58
CA ARG A 298 29.86 21.67 -12.03
C ARG A 298 30.11 20.64 -13.12
N GLY A 299 30.64 19.47 -12.77
CA GLY A 299 31.03 18.42 -13.72
C GLY A 299 32.53 18.53 -14.08
N GLY A 300 32.88 18.54 -15.36
CA GLY A 300 34.26 18.44 -15.84
C GLY A 300 34.77 17.00 -15.71
N HIS A 301 33.94 16.05 -16.09
CA HIS A 301 34.24 14.62 -16.04
C HIS A 301 33.44 13.85 -17.09
N TYR A 302 33.83 12.59 -17.31
CA TYR A 302 33.08 11.64 -18.11
C TYR A 302 32.82 10.35 -17.37
N HIS A 303 31.91 9.54 -17.88
CA HIS A 303 31.54 8.22 -17.40
C HIS A 303 31.84 7.15 -18.45
N HIS A 304 32.14 5.92 -18.02
CA HIS A 304 32.25 4.77 -18.90
C HIS A 304 30.89 4.11 -19.19
N SER A 305 30.03 4.00 -18.19
CA SER A 305 28.74 3.31 -18.26
C SER A 305 27.59 4.08 -17.62
N LYS A 306 27.85 4.89 -16.61
CA LYS A 306 26.84 5.67 -15.91
C LYS A 306 26.23 6.69 -16.85
N VAL A 307 24.90 6.74 -16.86
CA VAL A 307 24.11 7.74 -17.57
C VAL A 307 23.42 8.65 -16.57
N GLU A 308 23.42 9.95 -16.84
CA GLU A 308 22.71 10.92 -16.03
C GLU A 308 21.70 11.69 -16.87
N LYS A 309 20.59 12.10 -16.25
CA LYS A 309 19.58 12.97 -16.84
C LYS A 309 19.44 14.20 -15.97
N PHE A 310 19.67 15.35 -16.55
CA PHE A 310 19.50 16.65 -15.90
C PHE A 310 18.21 17.30 -16.37
N LEU A 311 17.50 17.94 -15.46
CA LEU A 311 16.35 18.79 -15.74
C LEU A 311 16.51 20.10 -14.96
N VAL A 312 16.80 21.20 -15.64
CA VAL A 312 16.81 22.52 -15.01
C VAL A 312 15.37 22.92 -14.71
N VAL A 313 15.03 23.05 -13.42
CA VAL A 313 13.68 23.41 -12.96
C VAL A 313 13.55 24.89 -12.57
N HIS A 314 14.69 25.57 -12.33
CA HIS A 314 14.75 26.99 -12.05
C HIS A 314 16.09 27.57 -12.52
N GLY A 315 16.06 28.81 -13.02
CA GLY A 315 17.25 29.48 -13.56
C GLY A 315 17.61 29.01 -14.95
N ARG A 316 18.86 29.22 -15.34
CA ARG A 316 19.36 29.03 -16.72
C ARG A 316 20.72 28.34 -16.69
N ALA A 317 20.86 27.25 -17.44
CA ALA A 317 22.09 26.48 -17.49
C ALA A 317 22.60 26.30 -18.91
N ARG A 318 23.91 26.32 -19.04
CA ARG A 318 24.63 25.93 -20.26
C ARG A 318 25.28 24.57 -19.97
N PHE A 319 25.05 23.59 -20.83
CA PHE A 319 25.73 22.32 -20.87
C PHE A 319 26.75 22.31 -21.98
N ARG A 320 27.96 21.80 -21.71
CA ARG A 320 28.99 21.55 -22.69
C ARG A 320 29.39 20.08 -22.66
N PHE A 321 29.69 19.57 -23.84
CA PHE A 321 30.12 18.20 -24.06
C PHE A 321 31.31 18.15 -25.00
N ARG A 322 32.23 17.18 -24.75
CA ARG A 322 33.30 16.85 -25.67
C ARG A 322 33.54 15.36 -25.70
N GLN A 323 33.51 14.75 -26.88
CA GLN A 323 33.83 13.36 -27.10
C GLN A 323 35.31 13.10 -26.87
N ILE A 324 35.68 12.15 -26.02
CA ILE A 324 37.05 11.99 -25.50
C ILE A 324 38.06 11.49 -26.55
N LEU A 325 37.61 10.82 -27.64
CA LEU A 325 38.48 10.33 -28.72
C LEU A 325 38.50 11.23 -29.92
N SER A 326 37.36 11.67 -30.42
CA SER A 326 37.26 12.51 -31.63
C SER A 326 37.51 13.99 -31.34
N GLY A 327 37.30 14.46 -30.11
CA GLY A 327 37.32 15.86 -29.75
C GLY A 327 36.07 16.63 -30.22
N GLU A 328 35.08 15.99 -30.80
CA GLU A 328 33.82 16.60 -31.19
C GLU A 328 33.16 17.26 -29.99
N THR A 329 32.64 18.49 -30.17
CA THR A 329 32.02 19.27 -29.10
C THR A 329 30.56 19.56 -29.39
N TYR A 330 29.76 19.63 -28.33
CA TYR A 330 28.36 20.00 -28.36
C TYR A 330 28.04 20.92 -27.19
N GLU A 331 27.24 21.95 -27.43
CA GLU A 331 26.79 22.88 -26.39
C GLU A 331 25.30 23.18 -26.57
N LEU A 332 24.57 23.26 -25.44
CA LEU A 332 23.19 23.73 -25.42
C LEU A 332 22.91 24.54 -24.16
N THR A 333 21.92 25.41 -24.24
CA THR A 333 21.41 26.16 -23.09
C THR A 333 19.94 25.79 -22.86
N THR A 334 19.56 25.56 -21.60
CA THR A 334 18.20 25.27 -21.19
C THR A 334 17.81 26.10 -19.95
N SER A 335 16.53 26.19 -19.66
CA SER A 335 16.02 26.94 -18.51
C SER A 335 14.79 26.26 -17.88
N GLY A 336 14.46 26.67 -16.66
CA GLY A 336 13.23 26.22 -15.99
C GLY A 336 11.95 26.70 -16.68
N GLU A 337 11.99 27.73 -17.53
CA GLU A 337 10.83 28.24 -18.28
C GLU A 337 10.48 27.34 -19.48
N ALA A 338 11.52 26.67 -20.06
CA ALA A 338 11.36 25.72 -21.16
C ALA A 338 12.10 24.42 -20.80
N PRO A 339 11.50 23.54 -19.98
CA PRO A 339 12.17 22.36 -19.43
C PRO A 339 12.57 21.37 -20.53
N VAL A 340 13.84 20.99 -20.55
CA VAL A 340 14.42 20.01 -21.47
C VAL A 340 15.26 19.02 -20.65
N VAL A 341 15.09 17.74 -20.91
CA VAL A 341 15.97 16.71 -20.33
C VAL A 341 17.28 16.71 -21.13
N VAL A 342 18.39 16.87 -20.42
CA VAL A 342 19.75 16.76 -20.98
C VAL A 342 20.38 15.48 -20.46
N GLU A 343 20.79 14.59 -21.37
CA GLU A 343 21.43 13.32 -21.00
C GLU A 343 22.96 13.44 -21.14
N THR A 344 23.68 12.81 -20.19
CA THR A 344 25.12 12.61 -20.34
C THR A 344 25.38 11.31 -21.10
N ILE A 345 26.28 11.40 -22.06
CA ILE A 345 26.61 10.27 -22.94
C ILE A 345 27.91 9.64 -22.47
N PRO A 346 27.97 8.31 -22.22
CA PRO A 346 29.21 7.63 -21.90
C PRO A 346 30.31 7.92 -22.91
N GLY A 347 31.52 8.19 -22.41
CA GLY A 347 32.67 8.58 -23.25
C GLY A 347 32.67 10.04 -23.73
N TRP A 348 31.73 10.87 -23.25
CA TRP A 348 31.76 12.31 -23.45
C TRP A 348 31.99 13.02 -22.11
N THR A 349 33.06 13.84 -22.03
CA THR A 349 33.21 14.73 -20.89
C THR A 349 32.15 15.83 -20.96
N HIS A 350 31.60 16.21 -19.81
CA HIS A 350 30.52 17.18 -19.73
C HIS A 350 30.63 18.07 -18.50
N ASP A 351 30.09 19.27 -18.64
CA ASP A 351 29.86 20.19 -17.52
C ASP A 351 28.52 20.91 -17.64
N ILE A 352 28.05 21.45 -16.52
CA ILE A 352 26.89 22.33 -16.42
C ILE A 352 27.31 23.64 -15.74
N THR A 353 27.06 24.77 -16.39
CA THR A 353 27.34 26.11 -15.87
C THR A 353 26.04 26.88 -15.69
N ASN A 354 25.86 27.48 -14.51
CA ASN A 354 24.79 28.47 -14.31
C ASN A 354 25.11 29.74 -15.05
N VAL A 355 24.35 30.06 -16.10
CA VAL A 355 24.50 31.28 -16.92
C VAL A 355 23.41 32.32 -16.64
N GLY A 356 22.59 32.10 -15.63
CA GLY A 356 21.57 33.03 -15.15
C GLY A 356 22.09 33.96 -14.05
N PRO A 357 21.34 35.02 -13.72
CA PRO A 357 21.72 36.00 -12.70
C PRO A 357 21.44 35.53 -11.26
N GLY A 358 20.64 34.50 -11.07
CA GLY A 358 20.27 33.93 -9.78
C GLY A 358 20.71 32.48 -9.65
N VAL A 359 20.38 31.84 -8.53
CA VAL A 359 20.66 30.40 -8.27
C VAL A 359 19.96 29.55 -9.34
N MET A 360 20.69 28.63 -9.94
CA MET A 360 20.14 27.60 -10.81
C MET A 360 19.81 26.35 -9.96
N VAL A 361 18.66 25.72 -10.22
CA VAL A 361 18.24 24.46 -9.59
C VAL A 361 17.98 23.42 -10.68
N SER A 362 18.60 22.25 -10.54
CA SER A 362 18.41 21.10 -11.42
C SER A 362 18.06 19.85 -10.62
N LEU A 363 17.10 19.08 -11.15
CA LEU A 363 16.96 17.67 -10.80
C LEU A 363 17.99 16.87 -11.58
N LEU A 364 18.57 15.89 -10.93
CA LEU A 364 19.53 14.94 -11.50
C LEU A 364 19.07 13.52 -11.18
N TRP A 365 18.90 12.71 -12.21
CA TRP A 365 18.81 11.26 -12.08
C TRP A 365 20.10 10.63 -12.61
N ALA A 366 20.66 9.66 -11.87
CA ALA A 366 21.78 8.84 -12.29
C ALA A 366 21.35 7.37 -12.33
N SER A 367 21.78 6.64 -13.37
CA SER A 367 21.41 5.23 -13.60
C SER A 367 21.92 4.26 -12.53
N GLU A 368 22.85 4.72 -11.68
CA GLU A 368 23.41 3.94 -10.58
C GLU A 368 23.55 4.79 -9.31
N ILE A 369 23.57 4.14 -8.14
CA ILE A 369 23.88 4.80 -6.87
C ILE A 369 25.39 5.12 -6.86
N PHE A 370 25.75 6.36 -6.48
CA PHE A 370 27.15 6.76 -6.36
C PHE A 370 27.88 5.95 -5.28
N ASP A 371 28.93 5.23 -5.68
CA ASP A 371 29.83 4.50 -4.81
C ASP A 371 31.22 5.15 -4.80
N ARG A 372 31.65 5.68 -3.64
CA ARG A 372 32.97 6.32 -3.50
C ARG A 372 34.15 5.36 -3.73
N ALA A 373 33.97 4.07 -3.48
CA ALA A 373 35.02 3.06 -3.68
C ALA A 373 35.18 2.68 -5.15
N ARG A 374 34.13 2.85 -5.96
CA ARG A 374 34.13 2.54 -7.41
C ARG A 374 33.36 3.59 -8.19
N PRO A 375 33.78 4.86 -8.16
CA PRO A 375 33.10 5.89 -8.88
C PRO A 375 33.33 5.72 -10.38
N ASP A 376 32.27 5.55 -11.16
CA ASP A 376 32.35 5.66 -12.62
C ASP A 376 32.37 7.16 -13.01
N THR A 377 33.42 7.85 -12.58
CA THR A 377 33.59 9.28 -12.80
C THR A 377 35.06 9.59 -12.97
N VAL A 378 35.44 9.97 -14.19
CA VAL A 378 36.83 10.29 -14.55
C VAL A 378 36.94 11.78 -14.81
N LEU A 379 37.74 12.49 -14.00
CA LEU A 379 37.95 13.93 -14.14
C LEU A 379 38.64 14.25 -15.46
N MET A 380 37.98 15.08 -16.26
CA MET A 380 38.47 15.56 -17.54
C MET A 380 37.68 16.83 -17.93
N PRO A 381 38.29 18.00 -18.02
CA PRO A 381 37.60 19.21 -18.47
C PRO A 381 37.06 19.10 -19.90
N VAL A 382 35.95 19.81 -20.17
CA VAL A 382 35.35 19.91 -21.52
C VAL A 382 36.19 20.73 -22.45
#